data_0b8d9e1d3b6c15a4328df67bc15d36b8
#
_entry.id   0b8d9e1d3b6c15a4328df67bc15d36b8
#
_cell.length_a   1.000
_cell.length_b   1.000
_cell.length_c   1.000
_cell.angle_alpha   90.00
_cell.angle_beta   90.00
_cell.angle_gamma   90.00
#
_symmetry.space_group_name_H-M   'P 1'
#
loop_
_entity.id
_entity.type
_entity.pdbx_description
1 polymer ?
#
loop_
_entity_poly.entity_id
_entity_poly.type
_entity_poly.pdbx_seq_one_letter_code
_entity_poly.pdbx_strand_id
1 'polypeptide(L)'
;MGSSDWRDGRPFDSRGSSNWPDNVGKFLRFHLYKENKDTQEALGVIGKMLGLQPRSFGFAGTKDKRAVTTQQVTVFKVQASKLLALNKRLFGIKVGNFCYVKEGLVLGQLTGNRFTITLRGVTAESEDMIKIAVDGLGKNGFINYYGLQRFGSGSIPTHLVGAALLRGEWKVAVNLILDPREGERDDINEVRKRYKEHGDIDMALRNFPRHLVAERAILQCLKKCPGNHLQALKGIPRTLRMMYVHSYQSYLWNHAASMRVEKL
;
A
#
# COMPACT_ATOMS: atom_id res chain seq x y z
N MET A 1 -5.46 27.16 -10.99
CA MET A 1 -4.33 27.46 -10.09
C MET A 1 -3.58 26.17 -9.80
N GLY A 2 -2.37 26.09 -10.26
CA GLY A 2 -1.23 25.31 -9.85
C GLY A 2 -1.43 23.84 -9.56
N SER A 3 -1.31 22.96 -10.57
CA SER A 3 -0.91 21.59 -10.38
C SER A 3 0.45 21.62 -9.67
N SER A 4 0.48 21.23 -8.41
CA SER A 4 1.73 21.05 -7.68
C SER A 4 2.62 20.09 -8.46
N ASP A 5 3.69 20.63 -9.01
CA ASP A 5 4.76 19.92 -9.68
C ASP A 5 5.45 18.97 -8.68
N TRP A 6 4.91 17.77 -8.55
CA TRP A 6 5.60 16.64 -7.94
C TRP A 6 6.68 16.06 -8.89
N ARG A 7 6.87 16.68 -10.02
CA ARG A 7 7.94 16.44 -10.97
C ARG A 7 9.16 17.19 -10.48
N ASP A 8 10.00 16.48 -9.82
CA ASP A 8 11.37 16.83 -9.48
C ASP A 8 12.12 17.25 -10.75
N GLY A 9 11.91 18.43 -11.32
CA GLY A 9 12.53 19.10 -12.46
C GLY A 9 13.38 18.29 -13.47
N ARG A 10 13.42 16.97 -13.34
CA ARG A 10 14.11 16.04 -14.24
C ARG A 10 13.16 15.61 -15.33
N PRO A 11 13.52 15.78 -16.59
CA PRO A 11 12.69 15.32 -17.68
C PRO A 11 12.33 13.86 -17.46
N PHE A 12 11.04 13.55 -17.43
CA PHE A 12 10.50 12.17 -17.40
C PHE A 12 11.02 11.33 -18.59
N ASP A 13 11.78 11.96 -19.43
CA ASP A 13 12.23 11.60 -20.76
C ASP A 13 13.54 10.83 -20.82
N SER A 14 14.28 10.70 -19.74
CA SER A 14 15.67 10.21 -19.80
C SER A 14 15.84 8.76 -20.21
N ARG A 15 14.76 8.00 -20.48
CA ARG A 15 14.81 6.58 -20.85
C ARG A 15 13.74 6.09 -21.82
N GLY A 16 13.01 6.99 -22.46
CA GLY A 16 12.10 6.65 -23.54
C GLY A 16 12.85 6.48 -24.86
N SER A 17 12.22 5.82 -25.86
CA SER A 17 12.77 5.74 -27.22
C SER A 17 13.00 7.14 -27.77
N SER A 18 14.21 7.45 -28.22
CA SER A 18 14.57 8.76 -28.77
C SER A 18 13.79 9.11 -30.06
N ASN A 19 13.38 8.10 -30.82
CA ASN A 19 12.64 8.23 -32.08
C ASN A 19 11.16 7.83 -31.91
N TRP A 20 10.45 8.54 -31.03
CA TRP A 20 9.01 8.28 -30.85
C TRP A 20 8.20 9.04 -31.89
N PRO A 21 7.28 8.38 -32.65
CA PRO A 21 6.46 9.04 -33.64
C PRO A 21 5.55 10.10 -33.02
N ASP A 22 5.47 11.29 -33.60
CA ASP A 22 4.69 12.42 -33.06
C ASP A 22 3.17 12.18 -33.08
N ASN A 23 2.69 11.34 -34.01
CA ASN A 23 1.30 10.96 -34.16
C ASN A 23 0.85 9.85 -33.17
N VAL A 24 1.77 9.28 -32.39
CA VAL A 24 1.48 8.23 -31.42
C VAL A 24 1.52 8.79 -30.01
N GLY A 25 0.50 8.44 -29.19
CA GLY A 25 0.47 8.83 -27.78
C GLY A 25 1.75 8.43 -27.04
N LYS A 26 2.29 9.32 -26.21
CA LYS A 26 3.58 9.11 -25.53
C LYS A 26 3.52 8.10 -24.40
N PHE A 27 2.35 7.70 -23.94
CA PHE A 27 2.18 6.69 -22.90
C PHE A 27 1.57 5.43 -23.48
N LEU A 28 2.20 4.29 -23.20
CA LEU A 28 1.59 2.99 -23.43
C LEU A 28 0.73 2.65 -22.21
N ARG A 29 -0.59 2.58 -22.40
CA ARG A 29 -1.54 2.05 -21.42
C ARG A 29 -1.73 0.56 -21.67
N PHE A 30 -1.71 -0.22 -20.61
CA PHE A 30 -1.89 -1.67 -20.65
C PHE A 30 -2.60 -2.18 -19.39
N HIS A 31 -3.18 -3.36 -19.47
CA HIS A 31 -3.70 -4.07 -18.33
C HIS A 31 -2.60 -4.90 -17.69
N LEU A 32 -2.43 -4.71 -16.39
CA LEU A 32 -1.55 -5.50 -15.52
C LEU A 32 -2.42 -6.49 -14.74
N TYR A 33 -2.28 -7.78 -15.06
CA TYR A 33 -2.79 -8.88 -14.26
C TYR A 33 -1.70 -9.36 -13.31
N LYS A 34 -2.05 -9.64 -12.04
CA LYS A 34 -1.11 -10.18 -11.04
C LYS A 34 -1.81 -11.08 -10.03
N GLU A 35 -1.07 -12.06 -9.54
CA GLU A 35 -1.48 -13.02 -8.51
C GLU A 35 -0.51 -12.95 -7.32
N ASN A 36 -1.05 -12.82 -6.11
CA ASN A 36 -0.29 -12.82 -4.84
C ASN A 36 0.92 -11.88 -4.81
N LYS A 37 0.85 -10.78 -5.53
CA LYS A 37 1.86 -9.71 -5.56
C LYS A 37 1.19 -8.36 -5.35
N ASP A 38 1.87 -7.43 -4.69
CA ASP A 38 1.39 -6.05 -4.68
C ASP A 38 1.72 -5.32 -6.00
N THR A 39 1.09 -4.16 -6.19
CA THR A 39 1.27 -3.39 -7.44
C THR A 39 2.73 -2.95 -7.63
N GLN A 40 3.41 -2.49 -6.57
CA GLN A 40 4.79 -2.02 -6.63
C GLN A 40 5.76 -3.16 -6.90
N GLU A 41 5.54 -4.32 -6.28
CA GLU A 41 6.30 -5.54 -6.52
C GLU A 41 6.23 -5.95 -8.00
N ALA A 42 5.01 -6.03 -8.54
CA ALA A 42 4.80 -6.40 -9.95
C ALA A 42 5.45 -5.41 -10.92
N LEU A 43 5.27 -4.10 -10.69
CA LEU A 43 5.89 -3.06 -11.50
C LEU A 43 7.42 -3.01 -11.34
N GLY A 44 7.93 -3.35 -10.15
CA GLY A 44 9.37 -3.51 -9.91
C GLY A 44 9.99 -4.62 -10.74
N VAL A 45 9.31 -5.76 -10.87
CA VAL A 45 9.75 -6.89 -11.74
C VAL A 45 9.77 -6.46 -13.21
N ILE A 46 8.66 -5.89 -13.69
CA ILE A 46 8.57 -5.41 -15.09
C ILE A 46 9.64 -4.33 -15.36
N GLY A 47 9.79 -3.39 -14.44
CA GLY A 47 10.77 -2.31 -14.54
C GLY A 47 12.21 -2.83 -14.66
N LYS A 48 12.61 -3.79 -13.82
CA LYS A 48 13.93 -4.44 -13.92
C LYS A 48 14.18 -5.08 -15.29
N MET A 49 13.17 -5.78 -15.83
CA MET A 49 13.27 -6.44 -17.12
C MET A 49 13.38 -5.46 -18.30
N LEU A 50 12.80 -4.26 -18.15
CA LEU A 50 12.82 -3.19 -19.17
C LEU A 50 13.95 -2.16 -18.94
N GLY A 51 14.71 -2.27 -17.86
CA GLY A 51 15.69 -1.25 -17.47
C GLY A 51 15.06 0.07 -17.00
N LEU A 52 13.81 0.03 -16.48
CA LEU A 52 13.05 1.18 -16.04
C LEU A 52 12.95 1.25 -14.52
N GLN A 53 12.83 2.48 -13.99
CA GLN A 53 12.55 2.69 -12.58
C GLN A 53 11.05 2.45 -12.29
N PRO A 54 10.68 1.95 -11.09
CA PRO A 54 9.25 1.78 -10.72
C PRO A 54 8.42 3.05 -10.87
N ARG A 55 9.03 4.23 -10.63
CA ARG A 55 8.39 5.55 -10.82
C ARG A 55 8.07 5.92 -12.27
N SER A 56 8.56 5.15 -13.25
CA SER A 56 8.24 5.36 -14.67
C SER A 56 6.84 4.86 -15.02
N PHE A 57 6.19 4.13 -14.10
CA PHE A 57 4.85 3.62 -14.29
C PHE A 57 3.82 4.50 -13.58
N GLY A 58 2.75 4.86 -14.30
CA GLY A 58 1.58 5.53 -13.77
C GLY A 58 0.44 4.55 -13.53
N PHE A 59 -0.30 4.71 -12.44
CA PHE A 59 -1.49 3.92 -12.13
C PHE A 59 -2.44 4.72 -11.23
N ALA A 60 -3.74 4.41 -11.30
CA ALA A 60 -4.77 5.18 -10.60
C ALA A 60 -4.94 4.78 -9.13
N GLY A 61 -4.46 3.60 -8.74
CA GLY A 61 -4.51 3.09 -7.38
C GLY A 61 -3.81 1.75 -7.27
N THR A 62 -3.51 1.31 -6.06
CA THR A 62 -2.92 0.00 -5.79
C THR A 62 -4.00 -1.08 -5.67
N LYS A 63 -3.63 -2.33 -5.91
CA LYS A 63 -4.50 -3.50 -5.76
C LYS A 63 -3.92 -4.45 -4.72
N ASP A 64 -4.80 -5.14 -4.01
CA ASP A 64 -4.45 -6.08 -2.94
C ASP A 64 -3.38 -7.09 -3.35
N LYS A 65 -2.52 -7.44 -2.39
CA LYS A 65 -1.47 -8.44 -2.60
C LYS A 65 -2.04 -9.85 -2.63
N ARG A 66 -2.86 -10.23 -1.63
CA ARG A 66 -3.46 -11.57 -1.52
C ARG A 66 -4.74 -11.67 -2.34
N ALA A 67 -4.58 -11.55 -3.66
CA ALA A 67 -5.69 -11.59 -4.59
C ALA A 67 -5.19 -11.82 -6.01
N VAL A 68 -6.10 -12.21 -6.89
CA VAL A 68 -5.96 -12.09 -8.34
C VAL A 68 -6.53 -10.74 -8.74
N THR A 69 -5.74 -9.88 -9.34
CA THR A 69 -6.18 -8.52 -9.67
C THR A 69 -5.76 -8.08 -11.05
N THR A 70 -6.60 -7.23 -11.65
CA THR A 70 -6.30 -6.55 -12.91
C THR A 70 -6.46 -5.05 -12.74
N GLN A 71 -5.53 -4.27 -13.28
CA GLN A 71 -5.59 -2.81 -13.27
C GLN A 71 -4.97 -2.22 -14.53
N GLN A 72 -5.35 -0.99 -14.85
CA GLN A 72 -4.69 -0.22 -15.90
C GLN A 72 -3.41 0.41 -15.35
N VAL A 73 -2.37 0.38 -16.18
CA VAL A 73 -1.06 0.99 -15.92
C VAL A 73 -0.61 1.72 -17.17
N THR A 74 0.11 2.81 -17.01
CA THR A 74 0.76 3.52 -18.11
C THR A 74 2.27 3.54 -17.94
N VAL A 75 2.99 3.52 -19.04
CA VAL A 75 4.45 3.69 -19.06
C VAL A 75 4.85 4.59 -20.23
N PHE A 76 5.83 5.47 -20.00
CA PHE A 76 6.22 6.49 -20.97
C PHE A 76 7.14 5.94 -22.05
N LYS A 77 6.80 6.20 -23.33
CA LYS A 77 7.58 5.88 -24.54
C LYS A 77 8.16 4.44 -24.57
N VAL A 78 7.34 3.46 -24.23
CA VAL A 78 7.67 2.03 -24.34
C VAL A 78 6.83 1.39 -25.44
N GLN A 79 7.46 0.58 -26.28
CA GLN A 79 6.76 -0.17 -27.33
C GLN A 79 5.99 -1.35 -26.75
N ALA A 80 4.76 -1.56 -27.20
CA ALA A 80 3.89 -2.66 -26.76
C ALA A 80 4.55 -4.04 -26.95
N SER A 81 5.26 -4.23 -28.06
CA SER A 81 5.96 -5.49 -28.36
C SER A 81 7.00 -5.88 -27.29
N LYS A 82 7.72 -4.87 -26.73
CA LYS A 82 8.69 -5.11 -25.64
C LYS A 82 8.01 -5.60 -24.38
N LEU A 83 6.85 -5.01 -23.99
CA LEU A 83 6.06 -5.49 -22.85
C LEU A 83 5.47 -6.88 -23.12
N LEU A 84 4.87 -7.08 -24.29
CA LEU A 84 4.26 -8.35 -24.66
C LEU A 84 5.26 -9.51 -24.58
N ALA A 85 6.48 -9.30 -25.04
CA ALA A 85 7.55 -10.30 -25.00
C ALA A 85 7.87 -10.77 -23.57
N LEU A 86 7.65 -9.93 -22.55
CA LEU A 86 7.90 -10.28 -21.15
C LEU A 86 6.99 -11.38 -20.64
N ASN A 87 5.78 -11.54 -21.17
CA ASN A 87 4.83 -12.55 -20.71
C ASN A 87 5.40 -13.99 -20.71
N LYS A 88 6.38 -14.28 -21.57
CA LYS A 88 7.08 -15.57 -21.59
C LYS A 88 7.96 -15.81 -20.35
N ARG A 89 8.33 -14.74 -19.63
CA ARG A 89 9.29 -14.77 -18.52
C ARG A 89 8.67 -14.26 -17.19
N LEU A 90 7.46 -13.72 -17.24
CA LEU A 90 6.73 -13.24 -16.07
C LEU A 90 6.01 -14.40 -15.40
N PHE A 91 6.21 -14.55 -14.10
CA PHE A 91 5.54 -15.56 -13.29
C PHE A 91 4.52 -14.90 -12.33
N GLY A 92 3.25 -15.32 -12.39
CA GLY A 92 2.16 -14.71 -11.63
C GLY A 92 1.88 -13.25 -12.01
N ILE A 93 2.33 -12.82 -13.18
CA ILE A 93 2.09 -11.51 -13.77
C ILE A 93 1.84 -11.70 -15.26
N LYS A 94 0.83 -10.98 -15.81
CA LYS A 94 0.60 -10.89 -17.26
C LYS A 94 0.31 -9.44 -17.64
N VAL A 95 0.68 -9.07 -18.84
CA VAL A 95 0.40 -7.76 -19.43
C VAL A 95 -0.28 -7.92 -20.77
N GLY A 96 -1.24 -7.04 -21.06
CA GLY A 96 -1.99 -7.10 -22.32
C GLY A 96 -2.89 -5.87 -22.54
N ASN A 97 -3.74 -5.91 -23.56
CA ASN A 97 -4.69 -4.84 -23.90
C ASN A 97 -3.99 -3.49 -24.04
N PHE A 98 -3.00 -3.45 -24.95
CA PHE A 98 -2.16 -2.27 -25.17
C PHE A 98 -2.87 -1.19 -25.96
N CYS A 99 -2.73 0.06 -25.51
CA CYS A 99 -3.23 1.25 -26.22
C CYS A 99 -2.29 2.42 -25.95
N TYR A 100 -1.93 3.18 -26.99
CA TYR A 100 -1.15 4.40 -26.82
C TYR A 100 -2.07 5.58 -26.51
N VAL A 101 -1.75 6.32 -25.44
CA VAL A 101 -2.54 7.45 -24.95
C VAL A 101 -1.67 8.69 -24.77
N LYS A 102 -2.29 9.87 -24.78
CA LYS A 102 -1.58 11.16 -24.66
C LYS A 102 -1.09 11.40 -23.23
N GLU A 103 -1.85 10.94 -22.24
CA GLU A 103 -1.63 11.21 -20.82
C GLU A 103 -1.40 9.92 -20.03
N GLY A 104 -0.56 10.01 -19.01
CA GLY A 104 -0.32 8.94 -18.05
C GLY A 104 -1.36 8.95 -16.93
N LEU A 105 -1.62 7.76 -16.36
CA LEU A 105 -2.48 7.63 -15.18
C LEU A 105 -1.79 8.19 -13.94
N VAL A 106 -2.55 8.88 -13.10
CA VAL A 106 -2.11 9.36 -11.79
C VAL A 106 -2.99 8.82 -10.67
N LEU A 107 -2.47 8.78 -9.45
CA LEU A 107 -3.20 8.30 -8.28
C LEU A 107 -4.48 9.13 -8.08
N GLY A 108 -5.57 8.44 -7.77
CA GLY A 108 -6.89 9.04 -7.56
C GLY A 108 -7.78 9.08 -8.80
N GLN A 109 -7.26 8.86 -10.00
CA GLN A 109 -8.06 8.76 -11.24
C GLN A 109 -8.75 7.39 -11.37
N LEU A 110 -9.43 6.97 -10.31
CA LEU A 110 -10.12 5.70 -10.26
C LEU A 110 -11.61 5.93 -10.03
N THR A 111 -12.44 5.51 -10.97
CA THR A 111 -13.90 5.60 -10.86
C THR A 111 -14.44 4.68 -9.77
N GLY A 112 -13.82 3.51 -9.59
CA GLY A 112 -14.21 2.53 -8.57
C GLY A 112 -13.43 1.23 -8.70
N ASN A 113 -13.78 0.28 -7.86
CA ASN A 113 -13.24 -1.09 -7.88
C ASN A 113 -14.38 -2.08 -8.09
N ARG A 114 -14.12 -3.09 -8.91
CA ARG A 114 -14.99 -4.26 -9.03
C ARG A 114 -14.36 -5.41 -8.25
N PHE A 115 -15.12 -5.99 -7.32
CA PHE A 115 -14.71 -7.14 -6.54
C PHE A 115 -15.51 -8.38 -6.96
N THR A 116 -14.82 -9.50 -7.08
CA THR A 116 -15.43 -10.83 -7.16
C THR A 116 -14.92 -11.60 -5.96
N ILE A 117 -15.82 -11.90 -5.02
CA ILE A 117 -15.46 -12.52 -3.74
C ILE A 117 -16.09 -13.91 -3.68
N THR A 118 -15.26 -14.94 -3.51
CA THR A 118 -15.74 -16.31 -3.27
C THR A 118 -15.80 -16.55 -1.77
N LEU A 119 -17.01 -16.72 -1.25
CA LEU A 119 -17.23 -17.13 0.12
C LEU A 119 -17.18 -18.66 0.19
N ARG A 120 -16.42 -19.22 1.13
CA ARG A 120 -16.28 -20.66 1.32
C ARG A 120 -16.76 -21.05 2.71
N GLY A 121 -17.30 -22.28 2.85
CA GLY A 121 -17.80 -22.77 4.12
C GLY A 121 -18.99 -21.96 4.65
N VAL A 122 -19.82 -21.44 3.76
CA VAL A 122 -21.02 -20.70 4.13
C VAL A 122 -22.00 -21.68 4.80
N THR A 123 -22.45 -21.31 6.00
CA THR A 123 -23.46 -22.07 6.74
C THR A 123 -24.78 -21.30 6.69
N ALA A 124 -25.84 -21.94 6.22
CA ALA A 124 -27.18 -21.38 6.18
C ALA A 124 -28.21 -22.53 6.31
N GLU A 125 -29.40 -22.23 6.79
CA GLU A 125 -30.49 -23.23 6.91
C GLU A 125 -31.01 -23.67 5.54
N SER A 126 -30.96 -22.79 4.52
CA SER A 126 -31.36 -23.09 3.15
C SER A 126 -30.64 -22.17 2.14
N GLU A 127 -30.65 -22.58 0.86
CA GLU A 127 -30.16 -21.73 -0.24
C GLU A 127 -30.96 -20.43 -0.40
N ASP A 128 -32.25 -20.48 -0.09
CA ASP A 128 -33.13 -19.31 -0.15
C ASP A 128 -32.69 -18.23 0.84
N MET A 129 -32.24 -18.61 2.03
CA MET A 129 -31.71 -17.67 3.01
C MET A 129 -30.47 -16.93 2.48
N ILE A 130 -29.58 -17.63 1.78
CA ILE A 130 -28.41 -17.01 1.15
C ILE A 130 -28.86 -16.04 0.07
N LYS A 131 -29.81 -16.44 -0.78
CA LYS A 131 -30.36 -15.58 -1.84
C LYS A 131 -31.01 -14.33 -1.30
N ILE A 132 -31.87 -14.45 -0.26
CA ILE A 132 -32.51 -13.31 0.39
C ILE A 132 -31.46 -12.34 0.97
N ALA A 133 -30.43 -12.86 1.62
CA ALA A 133 -29.33 -12.04 2.17
C ALA A 133 -28.57 -11.29 1.08
N VAL A 134 -28.25 -11.94 -0.04
CA VAL A 134 -27.55 -11.34 -1.19
C VAL A 134 -28.43 -10.30 -1.88
N ASP A 135 -29.71 -10.61 -2.11
CA ASP A 135 -30.66 -9.68 -2.72
C ASP A 135 -30.87 -8.46 -1.81
N GLY A 136 -30.97 -8.67 -0.49
CA GLY A 136 -31.04 -7.60 0.52
C GLY A 136 -29.80 -6.69 0.46
N LEU A 137 -28.62 -7.26 0.39
CA LEU A 137 -27.38 -6.51 0.24
C LEU A 137 -27.34 -5.71 -1.07
N GLY A 138 -27.79 -6.33 -2.17
CA GLY A 138 -27.85 -5.69 -3.48
C GLY A 138 -28.84 -4.53 -3.53
N LYS A 139 -29.98 -4.64 -2.83
CA LYS A 139 -31.03 -3.62 -2.77
C LYS A 139 -30.69 -2.46 -1.85
N ASN A 140 -30.18 -2.76 -0.66
CA ASN A 140 -29.99 -1.77 0.42
C ASN A 140 -28.56 -1.25 0.48
N GLY A 141 -27.60 -1.92 -0.17
CA GLY A 141 -26.18 -1.60 -0.04
C GLY A 141 -25.61 -2.03 1.31
N PHE A 142 -24.47 -1.44 1.67
CA PHE A 142 -23.78 -1.66 2.95
C PHE A 142 -23.07 -0.39 3.40
N ILE A 143 -22.79 -0.30 4.68
CA ILE A 143 -22.00 0.81 5.22
C ILE A 143 -20.55 0.59 4.82
N ASN A 144 -19.98 1.55 4.07
CA ASN A 144 -18.62 1.44 3.55
C ASN A 144 -17.57 1.75 4.63
N TYR A 145 -17.42 0.87 5.61
CA TYR A 145 -16.38 0.96 6.63
C TYR A 145 -15.01 0.55 6.09
N TYR A 146 -13.98 1.18 6.62
CA TYR A 146 -12.64 0.61 6.52
C TYR A 146 -12.56 -0.65 7.38
N GLY A 147 -12.16 -1.76 6.77
CA GLY A 147 -12.03 -3.05 7.45
C GLY A 147 -10.81 -3.12 8.38
N LEU A 148 -10.79 -4.15 9.22
CA LEU A 148 -9.76 -4.37 10.26
C LEU A 148 -8.32 -4.32 9.73
N GLN A 149 -8.09 -4.75 8.49
CA GLN A 149 -6.77 -4.71 7.85
C GLN A 149 -6.16 -3.30 7.85
N ARG A 150 -6.99 -2.24 7.77
CA ARG A 150 -6.55 -0.83 7.81
C ARG A 150 -5.90 -0.47 9.15
N PHE A 151 -6.33 -1.11 10.22
CA PHE A 151 -5.90 -0.81 11.58
C PHE A 151 -4.80 -1.74 12.10
N GLY A 152 -4.39 -2.73 11.28
CA GLY A 152 -3.40 -3.74 11.64
C GLY A 152 -4.00 -4.92 12.42
N SER A 153 -3.28 -6.03 12.40
CA SER A 153 -3.69 -7.28 13.08
C SER A 153 -3.09 -7.44 14.47
N GLY A 154 -2.25 -6.50 14.92
CA GLY A 154 -1.62 -6.54 16.25
C GLY A 154 -2.46 -5.88 17.33
N SER A 155 -2.11 -6.13 18.59
CA SER A 155 -2.79 -5.54 19.77
C SER A 155 -2.66 -4.02 19.87
N ILE A 156 -1.66 -3.43 19.20
CA ILE A 156 -1.53 -1.97 19.08
C ILE A 156 -2.03 -1.54 17.71
N PRO A 157 -3.24 -0.96 17.62
CA PRO A 157 -3.81 -0.50 16.36
C PRO A 157 -2.99 0.63 15.74
N THR A 158 -2.77 0.58 14.43
CA THR A 158 -1.95 1.57 13.69
C THR A 158 -2.50 3.00 13.79
N HIS A 159 -3.81 3.18 14.00
CA HIS A 159 -4.40 4.51 14.16
C HIS A 159 -3.98 5.21 15.46
N LEU A 160 -3.60 4.48 16.51
CA LEU A 160 -3.05 5.09 17.73
C LEU A 160 -1.71 5.75 17.47
N VAL A 161 -0.84 5.09 16.68
CA VAL A 161 0.41 5.69 16.23
C VAL A 161 0.13 6.94 15.39
N GLY A 162 -0.85 6.86 14.47
CA GLY A 162 -1.28 8.00 13.66
C GLY A 162 -1.76 9.18 14.49
N ALA A 163 -2.56 8.93 15.52
CA ALA A 163 -3.02 9.96 16.45
C ALA A 163 -1.85 10.62 17.19
N ALA A 164 -0.91 9.83 17.72
CA ALA A 164 0.27 10.36 18.41
C ALA A 164 1.15 11.22 17.48
N LEU A 165 1.31 10.80 16.20
CA LEU A 165 2.02 11.59 15.19
C LEU A 165 1.35 12.94 14.93
N LEU A 166 0.02 12.98 14.83
CA LEU A 166 -0.72 14.22 14.58
C LEU A 166 -0.72 15.17 15.79
N ARG A 167 -0.64 14.63 17.01
CA ARG A 167 -0.52 15.43 18.23
C ARG A 167 0.91 15.91 18.53
N GLY A 168 1.91 15.46 17.74
CA GLY A 168 3.31 15.78 17.98
C GLY A 168 3.93 15.01 19.17
N GLU A 169 3.30 13.94 19.62
CA GLU A 169 3.73 13.10 20.73
C GLU A 169 4.77 12.07 20.26
N TRP A 170 5.94 12.56 19.82
CA TRP A 170 6.95 11.76 19.12
C TRP A 170 7.45 10.57 19.91
N LYS A 171 7.68 10.75 21.22
CA LYS A 171 8.10 9.66 22.12
C LYS A 171 7.01 8.59 22.25
N VAL A 172 5.76 9.00 22.39
CA VAL A 172 4.61 8.08 22.45
C VAL A 172 4.50 7.29 21.16
N ALA A 173 4.60 7.95 19.99
CA ALA A 173 4.56 7.26 18.70
C ALA A 173 5.68 6.23 18.54
N VAL A 174 6.90 6.55 18.96
CA VAL A 174 8.04 5.60 18.96
C VAL A 174 7.77 4.41 19.88
N ASN A 175 7.28 4.66 21.09
CA ASN A 175 6.97 3.59 22.02
C ASN A 175 5.87 2.67 21.48
N LEU A 176 4.77 3.23 20.94
CA LEU A 176 3.71 2.42 20.32
C LEU A 176 4.22 1.51 19.18
N ILE A 177 5.28 1.92 18.48
CA ILE A 177 5.89 1.10 17.42
C ILE A 177 6.83 0.03 18.00
N LEU A 178 7.58 0.35 19.05
CA LEU A 178 8.63 -0.51 19.61
C LEU A 178 8.18 -1.40 20.76
N ASP A 179 7.12 -1.04 21.48
CA ASP A 179 6.65 -1.75 22.67
C ASP A 179 6.21 -3.20 22.39
N PRO A 180 6.27 -4.07 23.39
CA PRO A 180 5.74 -5.43 23.32
C PRO A 180 4.29 -5.47 22.91
N ARG A 181 3.89 -6.51 22.16
CA ARG A 181 2.55 -6.67 21.61
C ARG A 181 1.98 -8.03 21.91
N GLU A 182 0.74 -8.09 22.36
CA GLU A 182 0.02 -9.35 22.51
C GLU A 182 -0.25 -9.98 21.13
N GLY A 183 -0.14 -11.30 21.05
CA GLY A 183 -0.38 -12.06 19.82
C GLY A 183 0.71 -11.91 18.75
N GLU A 184 1.81 -11.22 19.04
CA GLU A 184 3.00 -11.25 18.18
C GLU A 184 3.81 -12.54 18.46
N ARG A 185 4.62 -12.98 17.52
CA ARG A 185 5.52 -14.12 17.69
C ARG A 185 6.41 -13.92 18.92
N ASP A 186 6.56 -14.97 19.71
CA ASP A 186 7.28 -14.92 20.99
C ASP A 186 8.73 -14.42 20.84
N ASP A 187 9.43 -14.84 19.78
CA ASP A 187 10.79 -14.42 19.49
C ASP A 187 10.91 -12.91 19.26
N ILE A 188 9.95 -12.31 18.57
CA ILE A 188 9.92 -10.86 18.33
C ILE A 188 9.51 -10.11 19.59
N ASN A 189 8.50 -10.62 20.30
CA ASN A 189 7.99 -9.99 21.51
C ASN A 189 9.04 -9.97 22.62
N GLU A 190 9.86 -11.02 22.72
CA GLU A 190 10.99 -11.09 23.66
C GLU A 190 12.05 -10.00 23.36
N VAL A 191 12.36 -9.77 22.08
CA VAL A 191 13.26 -8.69 21.67
C VAL A 191 12.71 -7.31 22.08
N ARG A 192 11.38 -7.10 21.93
CA ARG A 192 10.72 -5.86 22.34
C ARG A 192 10.78 -5.67 23.85
N LYS A 193 10.51 -6.72 24.65
CA LYS A 193 10.58 -6.69 26.11
C LYS A 193 11.99 -6.31 26.58
N ARG A 194 13.02 -7.01 26.10
CA ARG A 194 14.41 -6.72 26.43
C ARG A 194 14.85 -5.31 26.05
N TYR A 195 14.42 -4.85 24.86
CA TYR A 195 14.69 -3.47 24.46
C TYR A 195 14.01 -2.46 25.40
N LYS A 196 12.76 -2.71 25.79
CA LYS A 196 12.02 -1.85 26.70
C LYS A 196 12.66 -1.77 28.10
N GLU A 197 13.18 -2.89 28.59
CA GLU A 197 13.81 -2.99 29.91
C GLU A 197 15.22 -2.42 29.95
N HIS A 198 16.02 -2.69 28.95
CA HIS A 198 17.47 -2.41 28.99
C HIS A 198 17.91 -1.31 28.03
N GLY A 199 17.09 -0.91 27.06
CA GLY A 199 17.44 0.09 26.05
C GLY A 199 18.54 -0.35 25.08
N ASP A 200 18.88 -1.66 25.01
CA ASP A 200 19.96 -2.17 24.16
C ASP A 200 19.53 -2.19 22.68
N ILE A 201 19.88 -1.10 21.98
CA ILE A 201 19.58 -0.90 20.56
C ILE A 201 20.32 -1.91 19.69
N ASP A 202 21.54 -2.27 20.04
CA ASP A 202 22.37 -3.18 19.23
C ASP A 202 21.83 -4.62 19.29
N MET A 203 21.41 -5.06 20.46
CA MET A 203 20.71 -6.33 20.63
C MET A 203 19.42 -6.35 19.81
N ALA A 204 18.60 -5.31 19.91
CA ALA A 204 17.35 -5.22 19.19
C ALA A 204 17.56 -5.21 17.65
N LEU A 205 18.53 -4.46 17.13
CA LEU A 205 18.84 -4.42 15.70
C LEU A 205 19.38 -5.75 15.15
N ARG A 206 20.10 -6.54 15.97
CA ARG A 206 20.58 -7.87 15.57
C ARG A 206 19.43 -8.88 15.48
N ASN A 207 18.49 -8.82 16.42
CA ASN A 207 17.46 -9.84 16.57
C ASN A 207 16.13 -9.50 15.86
N PHE A 208 15.84 -8.23 15.60
CA PHE A 208 14.65 -7.87 14.82
C PHE A 208 14.74 -8.35 13.37
N PRO A 209 13.72 -9.06 12.88
CA PRO A 209 13.61 -9.46 11.48
C PRO A 209 13.72 -8.27 10.51
N ARG A 210 14.28 -8.50 9.33
CA ARG A 210 14.48 -7.44 8.32
C ARG A 210 13.18 -6.82 7.81
N HIS A 211 12.06 -7.54 7.90
CA HIS A 211 10.76 -7.04 7.46
C HIS A 211 10.13 -6.02 8.42
N LEU A 212 10.60 -5.92 9.67
CA LEU A 212 10.19 -4.89 10.62
C LEU A 212 10.89 -3.56 10.30
N VAL A 213 10.51 -2.98 9.18
CA VAL A 213 11.19 -1.81 8.57
C VAL A 213 11.07 -0.57 9.45
N ALA A 214 9.91 -0.33 10.06
CA ALA A 214 9.67 0.85 10.91
C ALA A 214 10.52 0.77 12.18
N GLU A 215 10.48 -0.35 12.87
CA GLU A 215 11.22 -0.61 14.11
C GLU A 215 12.72 -0.45 13.88
N ARG A 216 13.23 -1.08 12.84
CA ARG A 216 14.66 -1.00 12.49
C ARG A 216 15.09 0.41 12.12
N ALA A 217 14.29 1.15 11.37
CA ALA A 217 14.58 2.54 10.99
C ALA A 217 14.65 3.47 12.21
N ILE A 218 13.71 3.31 13.16
CA ILE A 218 13.70 4.05 14.42
C ILE A 218 14.97 3.75 15.22
N LEU A 219 15.28 2.48 15.45
CA LEU A 219 16.44 2.07 16.25
C LEU A 219 17.76 2.52 15.62
N GLN A 220 17.90 2.42 14.29
CA GLN A 220 19.09 2.92 13.59
C GLN A 220 19.29 4.43 13.76
N CYS A 221 18.20 5.18 13.79
CA CYS A 221 18.27 6.61 14.02
C CYS A 221 18.58 6.93 15.50
N LEU A 222 17.92 6.28 16.45
CA LEU A 222 18.15 6.48 17.87
C LEU A 222 19.57 6.08 18.30
N LYS A 223 20.19 5.10 17.63
CA LYS A 223 21.60 4.74 17.83
C LYS A 223 22.54 5.90 17.49
N LYS A 224 22.24 6.67 16.43
CA LYS A 224 23.05 7.82 15.98
C LYS A 224 22.72 9.10 16.74
N CYS A 225 21.44 9.28 17.05
CA CYS A 225 20.91 10.50 17.67
C CYS A 225 20.00 10.10 18.85
N PRO A 226 20.56 9.74 20.01
CA PRO A 226 19.78 9.32 21.19
C PRO A 226 18.75 10.39 21.58
N GLY A 227 17.53 9.97 21.90
CA GLY A 227 16.44 10.86 22.33
C GLY A 227 15.77 11.68 21.23
N ASN A 228 16.30 11.70 20.01
CA ASN A 228 15.69 12.44 18.89
C ASN A 228 14.57 11.62 18.22
N HIS A 229 13.44 11.49 18.91
CA HIS A 229 12.29 10.70 18.47
C HIS A 229 11.68 11.20 17.15
N LEU A 230 11.66 12.55 16.93
CA LEU A 230 11.16 13.12 15.67
C LEU A 230 12.02 12.68 14.48
N GLN A 231 13.33 12.73 14.62
CA GLN A 231 14.23 12.30 13.56
C GLN A 231 14.13 10.77 13.34
N ALA A 232 13.97 10.01 14.41
CA ALA A 232 13.75 8.56 14.33
C ALA A 232 12.49 8.21 13.52
N LEU A 233 11.37 8.90 13.76
CA LEU A 233 10.14 8.75 13.00
C LEU A 233 10.30 9.18 11.54
N LYS A 234 11.08 10.24 11.26
CA LYS A 234 11.42 10.66 9.89
C LYS A 234 12.25 9.61 9.14
N GLY A 235 13.02 8.79 9.86
CA GLY A 235 13.77 7.67 9.29
C GLY A 235 12.88 6.55 8.71
N ILE A 236 11.64 6.42 9.15
CA ILE A 236 10.68 5.47 8.59
C ILE A 236 10.37 5.87 7.13
N PRO A 237 10.38 4.94 6.17
CA PRO A 237 9.98 5.22 4.79
C PRO A 237 8.65 5.98 4.72
N ARG A 238 8.59 7.04 3.91
CA ARG A 238 7.44 7.96 3.88
C ARG A 238 6.10 7.25 3.67
N THR A 239 6.04 6.28 2.76
CA THR A 239 4.82 5.50 2.49
C THR A 239 4.34 4.77 3.73
N LEU A 240 5.23 4.11 4.47
CA LEU A 240 4.90 3.40 5.70
C LEU A 240 4.46 4.38 6.80
N ARG A 241 5.17 5.50 6.97
CA ARG A 241 4.79 6.55 7.93
C ARG A 241 3.42 7.16 7.63
N MET A 242 3.11 7.40 6.37
CA MET A 242 1.80 7.89 5.95
C MET A 242 0.67 6.89 6.23
N MET A 243 0.95 5.59 6.22
CA MET A 243 -0.06 4.58 6.57
C MET A 243 -0.59 4.74 8.00
N TYR A 244 0.25 5.12 8.97
CA TYR A 244 -0.21 5.42 10.33
C TYR A 244 -1.20 6.58 10.35
N VAL A 245 -0.87 7.70 9.70
CA VAL A 245 -1.73 8.88 9.64
C VAL A 245 -3.05 8.58 8.91
N HIS A 246 -2.99 7.89 7.77
CA HIS A 246 -4.19 7.48 7.03
C HIS A 246 -5.04 6.48 7.82
N SER A 247 -4.43 5.66 8.68
CA SER A 247 -5.19 4.77 9.56
C SER A 247 -6.04 5.56 10.57
N TYR A 248 -5.49 6.64 11.14
CA TYR A 248 -6.28 7.52 12.02
C TYR A 248 -7.41 8.24 11.28
N GLN A 249 -7.16 8.73 10.08
CA GLN A 249 -8.21 9.30 9.22
C GLN A 249 -9.31 8.27 8.95
N SER A 250 -8.96 7.03 8.66
CA SER A 250 -9.92 5.94 8.44
C SER A 250 -10.71 5.58 9.70
N TYR A 251 -10.08 5.68 10.86
CA TYR A 251 -10.75 5.51 12.16
C TYR A 251 -11.83 6.57 12.39
N LEU A 252 -11.51 7.84 12.14
CA LEU A 252 -12.48 8.94 12.23
C LEU A 252 -13.63 8.76 11.23
N TRP A 253 -13.32 8.30 10.00
CA TRP A 253 -14.34 7.99 9.01
C TRP A 253 -15.33 6.93 9.52
N ASN A 254 -14.83 5.83 10.09
CA ASN A 254 -15.69 4.76 10.58
C ASN A 254 -16.62 5.27 11.71
N HIS A 255 -16.09 6.07 12.62
CA HIS A 255 -16.92 6.70 13.68
C HIS A 255 -17.97 7.64 13.10
N ALA A 256 -17.59 8.50 12.16
CA ALA A 256 -18.54 9.42 11.52
C ALA A 256 -19.64 8.66 10.75
N ALA A 257 -19.27 7.57 10.06
CA ALA A 257 -20.21 6.70 9.37
C ALA A 257 -21.21 6.05 10.36
N SER A 258 -20.72 5.51 11.49
CA SER A 258 -21.58 4.95 12.54
C SER A 258 -22.55 6.00 13.11
N MET A 259 -22.03 7.17 13.49
CA MET A 259 -22.86 8.26 14.01
C MET A 259 -23.95 8.71 13.03
N ARG A 260 -23.64 8.71 11.74
CA ARG A 260 -24.62 9.04 10.70
C ARG A 260 -25.74 8.00 10.64
N VAL A 261 -25.40 6.71 10.69
CA VAL A 261 -26.39 5.62 10.62
C VAL A 261 -27.28 5.57 11.88
N GLU A 262 -26.70 5.86 13.05
CA GLU A 262 -27.45 5.89 14.32
C GLU A 262 -28.43 7.07 14.41
N LYS A 263 -28.18 8.16 13.67
CA LYS A 263 -28.99 9.40 13.74
C LYS A 263 -29.98 9.57 12.59
N LEU A 264 -29.92 8.72 11.57
CA LEU A 264 -30.83 8.71 10.42
C LEU A 264 -31.82 7.55 10.48
#